data_7abe23fe79a1fa729996b1d69f24ced6
#
_entry.id   7abe23fe79a1fa729996b1d69f24ced6
#
_cell.length_a   1.000
_cell.length_b   1.000
_cell.length_c   1.000
_cell.angle_alpha   90.00
_cell.angle_beta   90.00
_cell.angle_gamma   90.00
#
_symmetry.space_group_name_H-M   'P 1'
#
loop_
_entity.id
_entity.type
_entity.pdbx_description
1 polymer ?
#
loop_
_entity_poly.entity_id
_entity_poly.type
_entity_poly.pdbx_seq_one_letter_code
_entity_poly.pdbx_strand_id
1 'polypeptide(L)'
;MKNALRAAFFIALKDMKTYYFKPPNISWGILFPLVFVLAFYLRESGNFAVLVPGLLSLSLLFGTTSMEAIVITFERMTGAMERLMLYPVSALTILSGKIAGGACFGIAITIALFIGIQFVFSVPVKNIPLFLLSLILSSL
;
A
#
# COMPACT_ATOMS: atom_id res chain seq x y z
N MET A 1 -20.54 13.47 11.76
CA MET A 1 -19.48 13.43 10.76
C MET A 1 -18.06 13.56 11.36
N LYS A 2 -17.75 14.58 12.17
CA LYS A 2 -16.39 14.74 12.76
C LYS A 2 -15.90 13.52 13.57
N ASN A 3 -16.81 12.85 14.29
CA ASN A 3 -16.46 11.68 15.09
C ASN A 3 -16.18 10.43 14.23
N ALA A 4 -16.88 10.27 13.10
CA ALA A 4 -16.65 9.16 12.17
C ALA A 4 -15.30 9.28 11.48
N LEU A 5 -14.92 10.47 11.00
CA LEU A 5 -13.62 10.71 10.39
C LEU A 5 -12.46 10.49 11.38
N ARG A 6 -12.63 10.94 12.62
CA ARG A 6 -11.65 10.66 13.68
C ARG A 6 -11.52 9.17 13.95
N ALA A 7 -12.64 8.44 14.04
CA ALA A 7 -12.63 7.00 14.26
C ALA A 7 -11.93 6.27 13.11
N ALA A 8 -12.25 6.60 11.84
CA ALA A 8 -11.58 6.04 10.68
C ALA A 8 -10.07 6.31 10.69
N PHE A 9 -9.65 7.53 11.04
CA PHE A 9 -8.22 7.86 11.16
C PHE A 9 -7.51 7.04 12.24
N PHE A 10 -8.13 6.89 13.43
CA PHE A 10 -7.54 6.07 14.49
C PHE A 10 -7.48 4.59 14.14
N ILE A 11 -8.46 4.07 13.38
CA ILE A 11 -8.44 2.69 12.87
C ILE A 11 -7.26 2.52 11.91
N ALA A 12 -7.12 3.40 10.93
CA ALA A 12 -6.00 3.38 10.00
C ALA A 12 -4.64 3.45 10.73
N LEU A 13 -4.51 4.38 11.69
CA LEU A 13 -3.28 4.53 12.48
C LEU A 13 -2.95 3.29 13.33
N LYS A 14 -3.99 2.67 13.92
CA LYS A 14 -3.86 1.41 14.66
C LYS A 14 -3.35 0.30 13.73
N ASP A 15 -3.95 0.14 12.55
CA ASP A 15 -3.57 -0.91 11.59
C ASP A 15 -2.14 -0.70 11.10
N MET A 16 -1.74 0.53 10.83
CA MET A 16 -0.36 0.85 10.47
C MET A 16 0.63 0.43 11.57
N LYS A 17 0.38 0.78 12.83
CA LYS A 17 1.28 0.46 13.95
C LYS A 17 1.27 -1.02 14.32
N THR A 18 0.10 -1.66 14.25
CA THR A 18 -0.07 -3.03 14.75
C THR A 18 0.32 -4.07 13.72
N TYR A 19 0.08 -3.82 12.45
CA TYR A 19 0.21 -4.82 11.39
C TYR A 19 1.19 -4.40 10.29
N TYR A 20 1.04 -3.22 9.68
CA TYR A 20 1.80 -2.85 8.49
C TYR A 20 3.29 -2.66 8.78
N PHE A 21 3.66 -2.00 9.89
CA PHE A 21 5.06 -1.81 10.27
C PHE A 21 5.72 -3.02 10.96
N LYS A 22 5.06 -4.18 10.96
CA LYS A 22 5.70 -5.41 11.42
C LYS A 22 6.69 -5.92 10.37
N PRO A 23 7.89 -6.39 10.79
CA PRO A 23 8.92 -6.84 9.86
C PRO A 23 8.44 -7.81 8.76
N PRO A 24 7.61 -8.84 9.06
CA PRO A 24 7.14 -9.74 8.02
C PRO A 24 6.35 -9.04 6.91
N ASN A 25 5.46 -8.10 7.28
CA ASN A 25 4.58 -7.42 6.32
C ASN A 25 5.34 -6.41 5.46
N ILE A 26 6.28 -5.67 6.06
CA ILE A 26 7.18 -4.78 5.32
C ILE A 26 8.03 -5.59 4.34
N SER A 27 8.61 -6.70 4.80
CA SER A 27 9.46 -7.55 3.97
C SER A 27 8.69 -8.07 2.75
N TRP A 28 7.47 -8.59 2.94
CA TRP A 28 6.63 -9.05 1.83
C TRP A 28 6.15 -7.91 0.94
N GLY A 29 5.78 -6.77 1.53
CA GLY A 29 5.36 -5.58 0.79
C GLY A 29 6.44 -5.04 -0.15
N ILE A 30 7.71 -5.18 0.22
CA ILE A 30 8.85 -4.75 -0.59
C ILE A 30 9.36 -5.88 -1.50
N LEU A 31 9.48 -7.09 -0.98
CA LEU A 31 10.08 -8.22 -1.69
C LEU A 31 9.30 -8.58 -2.96
N PHE A 32 7.96 -8.63 -2.86
CA PHE A 32 7.12 -9.01 -3.99
C PHE A 32 7.29 -8.05 -5.18
N PRO A 33 7.11 -6.72 -5.05
CA PRO A 33 7.36 -5.79 -6.13
C PRO A 33 8.82 -5.81 -6.62
N LEU A 34 9.77 -5.98 -5.72
CA LEU A 34 11.20 -5.99 -6.07
C LEU A 34 11.55 -7.20 -6.94
N VAL A 35 10.99 -8.37 -6.66
CA VAL A 35 11.17 -9.58 -7.51
C VAL A 35 10.63 -9.32 -8.91
N PHE A 36 9.48 -8.66 -9.06
CA PHE A 36 8.94 -8.29 -10.37
C PHE A 36 9.84 -7.30 -11.10
N VAL A 37 10.30 -6.25 -10.42
CA VAL A 37 11.25 -5.28 -10.99
C VAL A 37 12.49 -6.01 -11.53
N LEU A 38 13.06 -6.89 -10.71
CA LEU A 38 14.26 -7.66 -11.09
C LEU A 38 13.98 -8.62 -12.27
N ALA A 39 12.86 -9.34 -12.22
CA ALA A 39 12.48 -10.28 -13.27
C ALA A 39 12.29 -9.57 -14.62
N PHE A 40 11.63 -8.43 -14.65
CA PHE A 40 11.44 -7.65 -15.86
C PHE A 40 12.74 -6.99 -16.32
N TYR A 41 13.57 -6.50 -15.40
CA TYR A 41 14.88 -5.96 -15.74
C TYR A 41 15.78 -6.99 -16.41
N LEU A 42 15.82 -8.21 -15.89
CA LEU A 42 16.63 -9.31 -16.46
C LEU A 42 16.11 -9.81 -17.82
N ARG A 43 14.80 -9.68 -18.05
CA ARG A 43 14.17 -10.11 -19.31
C ARG A 43 14.30 -9.07 -20.42
N GLU A 44 14.21 -7.79 -20.08
CA GLU A 44 14.16 -6.67 -21.03
C GLU A 44 15.55 -6.09 -21.26
N SER A 45 16.13 -6.38 -22.42
CA SER A 45 17.46 -5.87 -22.80
C SER A 45 17.47 -4.48 -23.42
N GLY A 46 16.29 -3.82 -23.60
CA GLY A 46 16.22 -2.59 -24.39
C GLY A 46 15.65 -1.36 -23.70
N ASN A 47 14.50 -1.42 -23.07
CA ASN A 47 13.81 -0.21 -22.60
C ASN A 47 13.03 -0.41 -21.29
N PHE A 48 13.74 -0.78 -20.24
CA PHE A 48 13.19 -0.97 -18.89
C PHE A 48 12.36 0.24 -18.40
N ALA A 49 12.74 1.45 -18.79
CA ALA A 49 12.05 2.68 -18.39
C ALA A 49 10.56 2.69 -18.79
N VAL A 50 10.18 2.04 -19.89
CA VAL A 50 8.78 1.93 -20.32
C VAL A 50 7.95 1.04 -19.41
N LEU A 51 8.57 0.07 -18.75
CA LEU A 51 7.89 -0.87 -17.85
C LEU A 51 7.69 -0.30 -16.43
N VAL A 52 8.48 0.69 -16.03
CA VAL A 52 8.46 1.26 -14.68
C VAL A 52 7.07 1.71 -14.22
N PRO A 53 6.27 2.45 -15.02
CA PRO A 53 4.92 2.84 -14.60
C PRO A 53 4.01 1.64 -14.30
N GLY A 54 4.08 0.60 -15.13
CA GLY A 54 3.31 -0.62 -14.91
C GLY A 54 3.73 -1.37 -13.64
N LEU A 55 5.03 -1.45 -13.38
CA LEU A 55 5.58 -2.07 -12.17
C LEU A 55 5.17 -1.30 -10.90
N LEU A 56 5.16 0.02 -10.95
CA LEU A 56 4.71 0.85 -9.84
C LEU A 56 3.21 0.71 -9.58
N SER A 57 2.39 0.65 -10.64
CA SER A 57 0.95 0.40 -10.53
C SER A 57 0.66 -0.98 -9.93
N LEU A 58 1.39 -2.01 -10.34
CA LEU A 58 1.28 -3.35 -9.79
C LEU A 58 1.70 -3.39 -8.32
N SER A 59 2.75 -2.66 -7.95
CA SER A 59 3.21 -2.55 -6.56
C SER A 59 2.19 -1.85 -5.68
N LEU A 60 1.56 -0.79 -6.20
CA LEU A 60 0.50 -0.08 -5.50
C LEU A 60 -0.71 -0.98 -5.27
N LEU A 61 -1.18 -1.66 -6.32
CA LEU A 61 -2.29 -2.60 -6.24
C LEU A 61 -2.01 -3.70 -5.21
N PHE A 62 -0.82 -4.29 -5.24
CA PHE A 62 -0.42 -5.32 -4.29
C PHE A 62 -0.36 -4.78 -2.86
N GLY A 63 0.26 -3.61 -2.66
CA GLY A 63 0.38 -2.98 -1.34
C GLY A 63 -0.96 -2.58 -0.73
N THR A 64 -1.90 -2.12 -1.53
CA THR A 64 -3.23 -1.70 -1.04
C THR A 64 -4.14 -2.90 -0.79
N THR A 65 -4.25 -3.84 -1.72
CA THR A 65 -5.27 -4.92 -1.66
C THR A 65 -4.79 -6.13 -0.89
N SER A 66 -3.61 -6.66 -1.21
CA SER A 66 -3.12 -7.92 -0.61
C SER A 66 -2.76 -7.74 0.85
N MET A 67 -2.16 -6.61 1.21
CA MET A 67 -1.82 -6.32 2.61
C MET A 67 -3.05 -6.08 3.46
N GLU A 68 -4.08 -5.40 2.94
CA GLU A 68 -5.33 -5.22 3.66
C GLU A 68 -6.04 -6.58 3.91
N ALA A 69 -6.04 -7.46 2.92
CA ALA A 69 -6.59 -8.81 3.07
C ALA A 69 -5.89 -9.61 4.19
N ILE A 70 -4.56 -9.48 4.28
CA ILE A 70 -3.77 -10.11 5.36
C ILE A 70 -4.18 -9.52 6.71
N VAL A 71 -4.26 -8.21 6.85
CA VAL A 71 -4.64 -7.53 8.10
C VAL A 71 -6.04 -7.97 8.55
N ILE A 72 -7.02 -7.98 7.66
CA ILE A 72 -8.38 -8.43 7.96
C ILE A 72 -8.39 -9.88 8.42
N THR A 73 -7.61 -10.74 7.77
CA THR A 73 -7.51 -12.16 8.15
C THR A 73 -6.92 -12.32 9.54
N PHE A 74 -5.83 -11.63 9.85
CA PHE A 74 -5.23 -11.64 11.18
C PHE A 74 -6.19 -11.11 12.26
N GLU A 75 -6.93 -10.05 11.99
CA GLU A 75 -7.91 -9.52 12.95
C GLU A 75 -9.05 -10.50 13.23
N ARG A 76 -9.50 -11.22 12.20
CA ARG A 76 -10.50 -12.30 12.40
C ARG A 76 -9.94 -13.43 13.24
N MET A 77 -8.75 -13.92 12.94
CA MET A 77 -8.11 -15.01 13.67
C MET A 77 -7.85 -14.67 15.15
N THR A 78 -7.57 -13.41 15.46
CA THR A 78 -7.30 -12.94 16.84
C THR A 78 -8.53 -12.43 17.59
N GLY A 79 -9.73 -12.46 16.97
CA GLY A 79 -10.96 -11.88 17.54
C GLY A 79 -10.93 -10.36 17.67
N ALA A 80 -9.93 -9.69 17.09
CA ALA A 80 -9.83 -8.24 17.14
C ALA A 80 -10.92 -7.55 16.32
N MET A 81 -11.36 -8.18 15.23
CA MET A 81 -12.45 -7.70 14.39
C MET A 81 -13.78 -7.69 15.16
N GLU A 82 -14.07 -8.72 15.94
CA GLU A 82 -15.26 -8.80 16.79
C GLU A 82 -15.29 -7.70 17.84
N ARG A 83 -14.15 -7.46 18.51
CA ARG A 83 -14.01 -6.36 19.47
C ARG A 83 -14.23 -5.00 18.82
N LEU A 84 -13.75 -4.82 17.57
CA LEU A 84 -13.93 -3.57 16.83
C LEU A 84 -15.41 -3.33 16.50
N MET A 85 -16.18 -4.39 16.21
CA MET A 85 -17.62 -4.30 15.94
C MET A 85 -18.46 -3.99 17.17
N LEU A 86 -17.93 -4.21 18.39
CA LEU A 86 -18.61 -3.81 19.64
C LEU A 86 -18.56 -2.31 19.93
N TYR A 87 -17.70 -1.57 19.25
CA TYR A 87 -17.64 -0.12 19.39
C TYR A 87 -18.84 0.55 18.70
N PRO A 88 -19.34 1.68 19.21
CA PRO A 88 -20.47 2.41 18.65
C PRO A 88 -20.06 3.20 17.39
N VAL A 89 -19.50 2.52 16.42
CA VAL A 89 -19.09 3.06 15.11
C VAL A 89 -19.74 2.26 14.00
N SER A 90 -20.14 2.94 12.93
CA SER A 90 -20.76 2.24 11.79
C SER A 90 -19.75 1.36 11.04
N ALA A 91 -20.23 0.27 10.44
CA ALA A 91 -19.40 -0.63 9.62
C ALA A 91 -18.70 0.12 8.47
N LEU A 92 -19.36 1.13 7.89
CA LEU A 92 -18.77 1.98 6.86
C LEU A 92 -17.59 2.81 7.39
N THR A 93 -17.63 3.25 8.65
CA THR A 93 -16.52 3.97 9.26
C THR A 93 -15.32 3.04 9.48
N ILE A 94 -15.57 1.79 9.88
CA ILE A 94 -14.52 0.77 10.04
C ILE A 94 -13.89 0.49 8.68
N LEU A 95 -14.72 0.25 7.67
CA LEU A 95 -14.26 -0.06 6.31
C LEU A 95 -13.45 1.10 5.72
N SER A 96 -13.93 2.34 5.84
CA SER A 96 -13.20 3.52 5.35
C SER A 96 -11.86 3.71 6.05
N GLY A 97 -11.77 3.41 7.36
CA GLY A 97 -10.50 3.44 8.09
C GLY A 97 -9.50 2.40 7.57
N LYS A 98 -9.98 1.21 7.27
CA LYS A 98 -9.16 0.13 6.72
C LYS A 98 -8.67 0.43 5.31
N ILE A 99 -9.56 0.87 4.43
CA ILE A 99 -9.19 1.29 3.07
C ILE A 99 -8.14 2.41 3.12
N ALA A 100 -8.32 3.41 3.99
CA ALA A 100 -7.35 4.47 4.16
C ALA A 100 -5.98 3.96 4.65
N GLY A 101 -5.98 2.99 5.58
CA GLY A 101 -4.75 2.34 6.07
C GLY A 101 -4.00 1.60 4.96
N GLY A 102 -4.70 0.77 4.19
CA GLY A 102 -4.16 0.04 3.05
C GLY A 102 -3.63 0.97 1.96
N ALA A 103 -4.39 2.02 1.62
CA ALA A 103 -3.98 3.02 0.64
C ALA A 103 -2.68 3.75 1.08
N CYS A 104 -2.61 4.20 2.33
CA CYS A 104 -1.40 4.84 2.87
C CYS A 104 -0.19 3.91 2.81
N PHE A 105 -0.37 2.64 3.17
CA PHE A 105 0.73 1.66 3.11
C PHE A 105 1.16 1.38 1.68
N GLY A 106 0.22 1.14 0.76
CA GLY A 106 0.50 0.90 -0.65
C GLY A 106 1.25 2.07 -1.30
N ILE A 107 0.83 3.31 -1.03
CA ILE A 107 1.51 4.52 -1.50
C ILE A 107 2.93 4.59 -0.92
N ALA A 108 3.12 4.33 0.38
CA ALA A 108 4.43 4.38 1.01
C ALA A 108 5.40 3.36 0.39
N ILE A 109 4.96 2.11 0.18
CA ILE A 109 5.77 1.07 -0.46
C ILE A 109 6.10 1.44 -1.91
N THR A 110 5.13 1.95 -2.66
CA THR A 110 5.34 2.34 -4.07
C THR A 110 6.32 3.50 -4.19
N ILE A 111 6.26 4.48 -3.29
CA ILE A 111 7.23 5.58 -3.25
C ILE A 111 8.62 5.04 -2.89
N ALA A 112 8.73 4.15 -1.91
CA ALA A 112 10.01 3.54 -1.54
C ALA A 112 10.62 2.76 -2.72
N LEU A 113 9.80 1.99 -3.44
CA LEU A 113 10.22 1.26 -4.63
C LEU A 113 10.64 2.21 -5.76
N PHE A 114 9.87 3.29 -5.99
CA PHE A 114 10.21 4.31 -6.97
C PHE A 114 11.56 4.96 -6.70
N ILE A 115 11.83 5.33 -5.44
CA ILE A 115 13.12 5.89 -5.02
C ILE A 115 14.24 4.87 -5.28
N GLY A 116 14.01 3.58 -4.95
CA GLY A 116 14.97 2.51 -5.23
C GLY A 116 15.27 2.35 -6.72
N ILE A 117 14.23 2.32 -7.57
CA ILE A 117 14.38 2.25 -9.03
C ILE A 117 15.14 3.47 -9.57
N GLN A 118 14.80 4.66 -9.07
CA GLN A 118 15.45 5.89 -9.48
C GLN A 118 16.94 5.92 -9.13
N PHE A 119 17.28 5.41 -7.94
CA PHE A 119 18.67 5.36 -7.48
C PHE A 119 19.52 4.37 -8.28
N VAL A 120 18.94 3.22 -8.65
CA VAL A 120 19.67 2.15 -9.37
C VAL A 120 19.69 2.38 -10.88
N PHE A 121 18.58 2.82 -11.47
CA PHE A 121 18.39 2.85 -12.93
C PHE A 121 18.33 4.25 -13.54
N SER A 122 18.33 5.32 -12.71
CA SER A 122 18.29 6.73 -13.15
C SER A 122 17.21 7.01 -14.21
N VAL A 123 16.00 6.48 -14.00
CA VAL A 123 14.89 6.60 -14.95
C VAL A 123 14.40 8.05 -15.00
N PRO A 124 14.39 8.73 -16.16
CA PRO A 124 13.97 10.12 -16.25
C PRO A 124 12.44 10.24 -16.06
N VAL A 125 12.03 10.86 -14.95
CA VAL A 125 10.61 11.19 -14.71
C VAL A 125 10.38 12.65 -15.09
N LYS A 126 9.62 12.86 -16.19
CA LYS A 126 9.33 14.19 -16.71
C LYS A 126 8.44 15.05 -15.79
N ASN A 127 7.49 14.43 -15.07
CA ASN A 127 6.49 15.15 -14.28
C ASN A 127 6.20 14.45 -12.95
N ILE A 128 6.95 14.78 -11.91
CA ILE A 128 6.77 14.26 -10.55
C ILE A 128 5.34 14.54 -10.00
N PRO A 129 4.76 15.76 -10.13
CA PRO A 129 3.42 16.01 -9.61
C PRO A 129 2.33 15.16 -10.29
N LEU A 130 2.44 14.92 -11.58
CA LEU A 130 1.49 14.08 -12.31
C LEU A 130 1.62 12.60 -11.90
N PHE A 131 2.82 12.15 -11.59
CA PHE A 131 3.10 10.83 -11.04
C PHE A 131 2.45 10.67 -9.64
N LEU A 132 2.65 11.63 -8.74
CA LEU A 132 2.02 11.58 -7.41
C LEU A 132 0.48 11.61 -7.48
N LEU A 133 -0.08 12.41 -8.38
CA LEU A 133 -1.52 12.44 -8.61
C LEU A 133 -2.03 11.07 -9.09
N SER A 134 -1.33 10.44 -10.03
CA SER A 134 -1.70 9.10 -10.53
C SER A 134 -1.66 8.04 -9.44
N LEU A 135 -0.70 8.09 -8.51
CA LEU A 135 -0.62 7.19 -7.36
C LEU A 135 -1.83 7.34 -6.44
N ILE A 136 -2.23 8.58 -6.13
CA ILE A 136 -3.38 8.85 -5.28
C ILE A 136 -4.67 8.34 -5.94
N LEU A 137 -4.88 8.64 -7.22
CA LEU A 137 -6.06 8.19 -7.96
C LEU A 137 -6.12 6.66 -8.11
N SER A 138 -4.97 6.01 -8.24
CA SER A 138 -4.88 4.56 -8.39
C SER A 138 -5.02 3.81 -7.06
N SER A 139 -4.88 4.48 -5.93
CA SER A 139 -5.03 3.90 -4.59
C SER A 139 -6.46 3.95 -4.04
N LEU A 140 -7.35 4.70 -4.67
CA LEU A 140 -8.76 4.84 -4.32
C LEU A 140 -9.64 3.80 -5.01
#